data_e96d6cddd2cfad712a56d2f66f664f4c
#
_entry.id   e96d6cddd2cfad712a56d2f66f664f4c
#
_cell.length_a   1.000
_cell.length_b   1.000
_cell.length_c   1.000
_cell.angle_alpha   90.00
_cell.angle_beta   90.00
_cell.angle_gamma   90.00
#
_symmetry.space_group_name_H-M   'P 1'
#
loop_
_entity.id
_entity.type
_entity.pdbx_description
1 polymer ?
#
loop_
_entity_poly.entity_id
_entity_poly.type
_entity_poly.pdbx_seq_one_letter_code
_entity_poly.pdbx_strand_id
1 'polypeptide(L)'
;MTKKLSVLVAVVAELLVGTMSHAQGTLRVVTSTEDLASIAREVGGDRVDVTALARGYQDPHFVDPKPSFILAMNRADLYIAVGRDLELGWLPPLLTSSRNAKVQPGAIGYLDASRSVRILEIPTGQITRAMGDVHPLGNPHYWLEPGNGRLIAAAVRDKLSELLPADA
;
A
#
# COMPACT_ATOMS: atom_id res chain seq x y z
N MET A 1 33.50 50.38 12.02
CA MET A 1 33.28 49.06 12.62
C MET A 1 31.84 48.53 12.40
N THR A 2 30.82 49.37 12.26
CA THR A 2 29.42 48.98 12.12
C THR A 2 29.02 48.23 10.82
N LYS A 3 29.61 48.57 9.65
CA LYS A 3 29.30 47.92 8.38
C LYS A 3 29.77 46.45 8.28
N LYS A 4 30.91 46.10 8.91
CA LYS A 4 31.44 44.73 8.92
C LYS A 4 30.61 43.80 9.84
N LEU A 5 30.03 44.33 10.90
CA LEU A 5 29.16 43.56 11.80
C LEU A 5 27.80 43.25 11.16
N SER A 6 27.25 44.20 10.37
CA SER A 6 25.97 44.00 9.66
C SER A 6 26.03 42.93 8.61
N VAL A 7 27.18 42.83 7.89
CA VAL A 7 27.38 41.75 6.84
C VAL A 7 27.51 40.38 7.51
N LEU A 8 28.20 40.30 8.66
CA LEU A 8 28.34 39.01 9.37
C LEU A 8 27.00 38.50 9.94
N VAL A 9 26.14 39.38 10.42
CA VAL A 9 24.80 39.00 10.90
C VAL A 9 23.89 38.53 9.75
N ALA A 10 23.98 39.16 8.58
CA ALA A 10 23.20 38.72 7.39
C ALA A 10 23.63 37.36 6.90
N VAL A 11 24.92 37.05 6.84
CA VAL A 11 25.44 35.74 6.40
C VAL A 11 25.07 34.62 7.37
N VAL A 12 25.06 34.88 8.68
CA VAL A 12 24.65 33.91 9.70
C VAL A 12 23.14 33.65 9.63
N ALA A 13 22.33 34.64 9.28
CA ALA A 13 20.88 34.50 9.14
C ALA A 13 20.52 33.65 7.90
N GLU A 14 21.26 33.76 6.78
CA GLU A 14 21.04 32.92 5.60
C GLU A 14 21.47 31.46 5.81
N LEU A 15 22.46 31.19 6.66
CA LEU A 15 22.90 29.83 7.01
C LEU A 15 21.93 29.11 7.95
N LEU A 16 21.06 29.83 8.67
CA LEU A 16 20.05 29.27 9.57
C LEU A 16 18.70 28.95 8.87
N VAL A 17 18.46 29.46 7.67
CA VAL A 17 17.23 29.19 6.89
C VAL A 17 17.33 27.88 6.10
N GLY A 18 18.49 27.30 5.95
CA GLY A 18 18.71 26.12 5.15
C GLY A 18 18.74 24.82 5.94
N THR A 19 17.66 24.34 6.50
CA THR A 19 17.33 22.91 6.70
C THR A 19 16.14 22.75 7.64
N MET A 20 15.00 23.30 7.31
CA MET A 20 13.76 22.65 7.74
C MET A 20 13.49 21.51 6.76
N SER A 21 14.28 20.45 6.84
CA SER A 21 13.85 19.15 6.37
C SER A 21 12.61 18.80 7.20
N HIS A 22 11.44 19.02 6.63
CA HIS A 22 10.23 18.43 7.18
C HIS A 22 10.48 16.93 7.13
N ALA A 23 10.71 16.32 8.29
CA ALA A 23 10.62 14.89 8.44
C ALA A 23 9.18 14.52 8.05
N GLN A 24 8.97 14.23 6.77
CA GLN A 24 7.70 13.75 6.28
C GLN A 24 7.47 12.41 6.96
N GLY A 25 6.39 12.33 7.75
CA GLY A 25 6.14 11.16 8.59
C GLY A 25 6.08 9.88 7.76
N THR A 26 6.54 8.78 8.33
CA THR A 26 6.46 7.43 7.75
C THR A 26 5.01 7.09 7.39
N LEU A 27 4.73 6.69 6.14
CA LEU A 27 3.41 6.23 5.70
C LEU A 27 3.07 4.89 6.32
N ARG A 28 1.89 4.79 6.91
CA ARG A 28 1.35 3.52 7.41
C ARG A 28 0.69 2.77 6.26
N VAL A 29 1.32 1.70 5.84
CA VAL A 29 0.87 0.84 4.76
C VAL A 29 0.28 -0.44 5.34
N VAL A 30 -0.92 -0.80 4.93
CA VAL A 30 -1.53 -2.09 5.25
C VAL A 30 -1.67 -2.88 3.96
N THR A 31 -1.36 -4.17 3.99
CA THR A 31 -1.43 -5.05 2.82
C THR A 31 -2.28 -6.27 3.13
N SER A 32 -2.89 -6.86 2.10
CA SER A 32 -3.64 -8.12 2.24
C SER A 32 -2.72 -9.27 2.63
N THR A 33 -1.56 -9.41 1.99
CA THR A 33 -0.63 -10.54 2.16
C THR A 33 0.78 -10.09 2.54
N GLU A 34 1.58 -11.04 3.08
CA GLU A 34 3.00 -10.78 3.39
C GLU A 34 3.85 -10.57 2.13
N ASP A 35 3.48 -11.18 1.01
CA ASP A 35 4.19 -10.96 -0.27
C ASP A 35 4.10 -9.49 -0.70
N LEU A 36 2.89 -8.91 -0.66
CA LEU A 36 2.70 -7.49 -0.95
C LEU A 36 3.40 -6.61 0.10
N ALA A 37 3.41 -7.04 1.39
CA ALA A 37 4.12 -6.32 2.43
C ALA A 37 5.64 -6.32 2.20
N SER A 38 6.21 -7.45 1.78
CA SER A 38 7.63 -7.56 1.43
C SER A 38 8.00 -6.60 0.31
N ILE A 39 7.20 -6.57 -0.77
CA ILE A 39 7.40 -5.64 -1.88
C ILE A 39 7.27 -4.18 -1.41
N ALA A 40 6.26 -3.86 -0.58
CA ALA A 40 6.06 -2.51 -0.09
C ALA A 40 7.22 -2.02 0.80
N ARG A 41 7.78 -2.91 1.66
CA ARG A 41 8.98 -2.60 2.48
C ARG A 41 10.20 -2.37 1.61
N GLU A 42 10.43 -3.23 0.62
CA GLU A 42 11.58 -3.10 -0.29
C GLU A 42 11.55 -1.80 -1.09
N VAL A 43 10.37 -1.43 -1.60
CA VAL A 43 10.20 -0.20 -2.40
C VAL A 43 10.20 1.06 -1.54
N GLY A 44 9.54 1.02 -0.37
CA GLY A 44 9.33 2.21 0.46
C GLY A 44 10.44 2.47 1.47
N GLY A 45 11.29 1.46 1.78
CA GLY A 45 12.40 1.59 2.73
C GLY A 45 11.96 2.14 4.07
N ASP A 46 12.66 3.15 4.56
CA ASP A 46 12.40 3.84 5.83
C ASP A 46 11.21 4.82 5.78
N ARG A 47 10.61 5.01 4.59
CA ARG A 47 9.46 5.90 4.39
C ARG A 47 8.12 5.23 4.67
N VAL A 48 8.09 3.92 4.93
CA VAL A 48 6.88 3.15 5.17
C VAL A 48 6.96 2.30 6.43
N ASP A 49 5.83 2.22 7.14
CA ASP A 49 5.58 1.25 8.21
C ASP A 49 4.51 0.27 7.71
N VAL A 50 4.89 -0.98 7.47
CA VAL A 50 4.06 -1.94 6.73
C VAL A 50 3.54 -3.05 7.62
N THR A 51 2.22 -3.21 7.65
CA THR A 51 1.50 -4.30 8.34
C THR A 51 0.77 -5.18 7.32
N ALA A 52 1.04 -6.50 7.31
CA ALA A 52 0.24 -7.47 6.57
C ALA A 52 -0.93 -7.99 7.41
N LEU A 53 -2.10 -8.20 6.80
CA LEU A 53 -3.28 -8.76 7.46
C LEU A 53 -3.23 -10.29 7.47
N ALA A 54 -3.04 -10.92 6.31
CA ALA A 54 -2.79 -12.36 6.22
C ALA A 54 -1.30 -12.65 6.46
N ARG A 55 -1.00 -13.57 7.37
CA ARG A 55 0.37 -14.06 7.60
C ARG A 55 0.79 -15.02 6.48
N GLY A 56 2.09 -15.15 6.21
CA GLY A 56 2.62 -15.96 5.11
C GLY A 56 2.22 -17.45 5.12
N TYR A 57 1.77 -18.00 6.26
CA TYR A 57 1.27 -19.36 6.38
C TYR A 57 -0.27 -19.48 6.35
N GLN A 58 -0.99 -18.35 6.29
CA GLN A 58 -2.45 -18.32 6.23
C GLN A 58 -2.94 -18.33 4.80
N ASP A 59 -4.05 -19.02 4.57
CA ASP A 59 -4.80 -18.88 3.33
C ASP A 59 -5.42 -17.47 3.27
N PRO A 60 -5.03 -16.63 2.31
CA PRO A 60 -5.51 -15.26 2.23
C PRO A 60 -6.99 -15.12 1.82
N HIS A 61 -7.64 -16.21 1.40
CA HIS A 61 -9.10 -16.22 1.18
C HIS A 61 -9.87 -16.16 2.51
N PHE A 62 -9.26 -16.67 3.60
CA PHE A 62 -9.90 -16.83 4.91
C PHE A 62 -9.08 -16.13 6.00
N VAL A 63 -9.32 -14.85 6.15
CA VAL A 63 -8.69 -14.04 7.21
C VAL A 63 -9.76 -13.65 8.22
N ASP A 64 -9.56 -14.03 9.48
CA ASP A 64 -10.45 -13.63 10.57
C ASP A 64 -10.23 -12.16 10.91
N PRO A 65 -11.23 -11.28 10.75
CA PRO A 65 -11.13 -9.89 11.15
C PRO A 65 -10.89 -9.76 12.65
N LYS A 66 -9.79 -9.10 13.03
CA LYS A 66 -9.43 -8.86 14.43
C LYS A 66 -9.55 -7.36 14.74
N PRO A 67 -9.83 -6.97 16.01
CA PRO A 67 -9.84 -5.56 16.39
C PRO A 67 -8.56 -4.82 16.02
N SER A 68 -7.39 -5.50 16.09
CA SER A 68 -6.11 -4.94 15.67
C SER A 68 -6.06 -4.60 14.18
N PHE A 69 -6.75 -5.36 13.33
CA PHE A 69 -6.83 -5.09 11.88
C PHE A 69 -7.71 -3.87 11.59
N ILE A 70 -8.83 -3.73 12.32
CA ILE A 70 -9.67 -2.53 12.24
C ILE A 70 -8.85 -1.30 12.60
N LEU A 71 -8.06 -1.37 13.68
CA LEU A 71 -7.20 -0.27 14.12
C LEU A 71 -6.10 0.04 13.11
N ALA A 72 -5.45 -0.98 12.54
CA ALA A 72 -4.44 -0.81 11.49
C ALA A 72 -5.05 -0.11 10.27
N MET A 73 -6.18 -0.60 9.77
CA MET A 73 -6.90 0.00 8.64
C MET A 73 -7.41 1.41 8.92
N ASN A 74 -7.88 1.68 10.15
CA ASN A 74 -8.31 3.03 10.55
C ASN A 74 -7.18 4.05 10.44
N ARG A 75 -5.95 3.65 10.76
CA ARG A 75 -4.76 4.50 10.76
C ARG A 75 -3.98 4.47 9.46
N ALA A 76 -4.33 3.60 8.53
CA ALA A 76 -3.59 3.41 7.28
C ALA A 76 -3.67 4.66 6.40
N ASP A 77 -2.55 4.97 5.77
CA ASP A 77 -2.44 5.99 4.73
C ASP A 77 -2.52 5.33 3.34
N LEU A 78 -2.11 4.05 3.23
CA LEU A 78 -2.23 3.22 2.03
C LEU A 78 -2.68 1.80 2.41
N TYR A 79 -3.64 1.26 1.66
CA TYR A 79 -3.99 -0.16 1.66
C TYR A 79 -3.69 -0.76 0.29
N ILE A 80 -2.97 -1.89 0.28
CA ILE A 80 -2.63 -2.63 -0.94
C ILE A 80 -3.37 -3.96 -0.93
N ALA A 81 -4.35 -4.08 -1.81
CA ALA A 81 -5.13 -5.29 -2.01
C ALA A 81 -4.50 -6.19 -3.08
N VAL A 82 -4.63 -7.50 -2.93
CA VAL A 82 -4.43 -8.45 -4.03
C VAL A 82 -5.49 -8.24 -5.11
N GLY A 83 -6.75 -8.05 -4.71
CA GLY A 83 -7.86 -7.86 -5.63
C GLY A 83 -8.38 -9.18 -6.23
N ARG A 84 -9.16 -9.08 -7.31
CA ARG A 84 -9.77 -10.23 -7.99
C ARG A 84 -10.60 -11.12 -7.06
N ASP A 85 -11.35 -10.49 -6.16
CA ASP A 85 -12.22 -11.15 -5.18
C ASP A 85 -11.51 -12.05 -4.15
N LEU A 86 -10.15 -12.04 -4.09
CA LEU A 86 -9.43 -12.83 -3.10
C LEU A 86 -9.89 -12.50 -1.67
N GLU A 87 -10.04 -11.23 -1.38
CA GLU A 87 -10.39 -10.71 -0.05
C GLU A 87 -11.90 -10.54 0.17
N LEU A 88 -12.73 -11.02 -0.76
CA LEU A 88 -14.18 -10.74 -0.76
C LEU A 88 -14.88 -11.18 0.54
N GLY A 89 -14.40 -12.27 1.16
CA GLY A 89 -15.00 -12.81 2.38
C GLY A 89 -14.75 -11.98 3.64
N TRP A 90 -13.71 -11.14 3.67
CA TRP A 90 -13.29 -10.47 4.91
C TRP A 90 -12.96 -8.97 4.77
N LEU A 91 -12.55 -8.51 3.61
CA LEU A 91 -12.16 -7.11 3.42
C LEU A 91 -13.32 -6.11 3.50
N PRO A 92 -14.49 -6.33 2.89
CA PRO A 92 -15.57 -5.34 2.90
C PRO A 92 -16.03 -4.95 4.32
N PRO A 93 -16.31 -5.89 5.25
CA PRO A 93 -16.65 -5.53 6.62
C PRO A 93 -15.50 -4.83 7.35
N LEU A 94 -14.25 -5.17 7.05
CA LEU A 94 -13.06 -4.51 7.64
C LEU A 94 -12.93 -3.06 7.18
N LEU A 95 -13.10 -2.80 5.88
CA LEU A 95 -13.11 -1.44 5.32
C LEU A 95 -14.20 -0.58 5.96
N THR A 96 -15.41 -1.12 6.08
CA THR A 96 -16.54 -0.43 6.72
C THR A 96 -16.24 -0.11 8.19
N SER A 97 -15.75 -1.10 8.94
CA SER A 97 -15.46 -0.96 10.38
C SER A 97 -14.29 -0.01 10.66
N SER A 98 -13.33 0.08 9.76
CA SER A 98 -12.17 0.98 9.87
C SER A 98 -12.54 2.46 9.83
N ARG A 99 -13.66 2.82 9.17
CA ARG A 99 -14.12 4.22 8.98
C ARG A 99 -13.06 5.13 8.38
N ASN A 100 -12.12 4.59 7.63
CA ASN A 100 -11.03 5.35 6.99
C ASN A 100 -11.37 5.59 5.52
N ALA A 101 -11.76 6.81 5.19
CA ALA A 101 -12.11 7.19 3.82
C ALA A 101 -10.92 7.16 2.86
N LYS A 102 -9.68 7.28 3.37
CA LYS A 102 -8.47 7.29 2.54
C LYS A 102 -8.21 5.96 1.83
N VAL A 103 -8.60 4.84 2.45
CA VAL A 103 -8.29 3.48 1.98
C VAL A 103 -9.51 2.73 1.44
N GLN A 104 -10.58 3.45 1.11
CA GLN A 104 -11.72 2.85 0.43
C GLN A 104 -11.41 2.60 -1.05
N PRO A 105 -12.03 1.60 -1.69
CA PRO A 105 -11.87 1.37 -3.13
C PRO A 105 -12.11 2.65 -3.93
N GLY A 106 -11.13 3.02 -4.77
CA GLY A 106 -11.15 4.25 -5.55
C GLY A 106 -10.58 5.50 -4.86
N ALA A 107 -10.28 5.45 -3.56
CA ALA A 107 -9.59 6.53 -2.86
C ALA A 107 -8.08 6.53 -3.18
N ILE A 108 -7.42 7.68 -2.94
CA ILE A 108 -5.99 7.86 -3.22
C ILE A 108 -5.11 6.85 -2.47
N GLY A 109 -5.46 6.49 -1.25
CA GLY A 109 -4.76 5.50 -0.42
C GLY A 109 -5.22 4.05 -0.66
N TYR A 110 -5.81 3.72 -1.81
CA TYR A 110 -6.18 2.35 -2.18
C TYR A 110 -5.42 1.91 -3.43
N LEU A 111 -4.68 0.82 -3.36
CA LEU A 111 -4.01 0.19 -4.49
C LEU A 111 -4.52 -1.24 -4.68
N ASP A 112 -5.19 -1.51 -5.79
CA ASP A 112 -5.49 -2.86 -6.27
C ASP A 112 -4.31 -3.33 -7.15
N ALA A 113 -3.45 -4.19 -6.58
CA ALA A 113 -2.23 -4.65 -7.22
C ALA A 113 -2.50 -5.49 -8.47
N SER A 114 -3.68 -6.11 -8.59
CA SER A 114 -4.07 -6.88 -9.77
C SER A 114 -4.13 -6.06 -11.05
N ARG A 115 -4.26 -4.74 -10.93
CA ARG A 115 -4.33 -3.85 -12.10
C ARG A 115 -2.98 -3.63 -12.77
N SER A 116 -1.89 -3.97 -12.10
CA SER A 116 -0.53 -3.83 -12.63
C SER A 116 -0.07 -5.04 -13.46
N VAL A 117 -0.80 -6.14 -13.44
CA VAL A 117 -0.41 -7.42 -14.02
C VAL A 117 -1.45 -7.96 -15.00
N ARG A 118 -0.99 -8.89 -15.87
CA ARG A 118 -1.91 -9.63 -16.71
C ARG A 118 -2.56 -10.76 -15.90
N ILE A 119 -3.89 -10.76 -15.82
CA ILE A 119 -4.64 -11.81 -15.15
C ILE A 119 -4.84 -12.99 -16.11
N LEU A 120 -4.61 -14.19 -15.61
CA LEU A 120 -4.81 -15.44 -16.31
C LEU A 120 -6.13 -16.10 -15.88
N GLU A 121 -6.55 -17.11 -16.61
CA GLU A 121 -7.69 -17.98 -16.26
C GLU A 121 -9.01 -17.22 -16.01
N ILE A 122 -9.25 -16.16 -16.77
CA ILE A 122 -10.55 -15.47 -16.72
C ILE A 122 -11.58 -16.40 -17.35
N PRO A 123 -12.60 -16.86 -16.60
CA PRO A 123 -13.61 -17.77 -17.12
C PRO A 123 -14.41 -17.14 -18.25
N THR A 124 -14.63 -17.87 -19.32
CA THR A 124 -15.43 -17.42 -20.48
C THR A 124 -16.85 -17.95 -20.47
N GLY A 125 -17.18 -18.84 -19.51
CA GLY A 125 -18.48 -19.50 -19.41
C GLY A 125 -19.13 -19.29 -18.04
N GLN A 126 -20.31 -19.88 -17.84
CA GLN A 126 -21.02 -19.82 -16.58
C GLN A 126 -20.27 -20.61 -15.50
N ILE A 127 -19.94 -19.97 -14.41
CA ILE A 127 -19.31 -20.60 -13.25
C ILE A 127 -20.39 -21.28 -12.41
N THR A 128 -20.16 -22.54 -12.07
CA THR A 128 -21.03 -23.34 -11.21
C THR A 128 -20.28 -23.82 -9.96
N ARG A 129 -20.98 -24.11 -8.88
CA ARG A 129 -20.40 -24.66 -7.64
C ARG A 129 -19.63 -25.98 -7.85
N ALA A 130 -19.93 -26.71 -8.91
CA ALA A 130 -19.24 -27.97 -9.23
C ALA A 130 -17.81 -27.76 -9.76
N MET A 131 -17.44 -26.53 -10.12
CA MET A 131 -16.10 -26.18 -10.64
C MET A 131 -15.07 -25.91 -9.52
N GLY A 132 -15.44 -26.01 -8.25
CA GLY A 132 -14.55 -25.75 -7.12
C GLY A 132 -14.24 -24.27 -6.93
N ASP A 133 -13.00 -23.95 -6.52
CA ASP A 133 -12.56 -22.59 -6.19
C ASP A 133 -12.19 -21.79 -7.46
N VAL A 134 -13.13 -21.68 -8.38
CA VAL A 134 -12.94 -20.85 -9.59
C VAL A 134 -13.24 -19.39 -9.27
N HIS A 135 -12.24 -18.53 -9.47
CA HIS A 135 -12.38 -17.10 -9.28
C HIS A 135 -13.06 -16.43 -10.49
N PRO A 136 -14.21 -15.78 -10.33
CA PRO A 136 -14.97 -15.17 -11.44
C PRO A 136 -14.20 -14.12 -12.21
N LEU A 137 -13.31 -13.39 -11.55
CA LEU A 137 -12.52 -12.31 -12.13
C LEU A 137 -11.12 -12.76 -12.63
N GLY A 138 -10.89 -14.08 -12.70
CA GLY A 138 -9.61 -14.69 -13.07
C GLY A 138 -8.72 -14.99 -11.87
N ASN A 139 -7.62 -15.69 -12.12
CA ASN A 139 -6.73 -16.21 -11.07
C ASN A 139 -6.09 -15.07 -10.25
N PRO A 140 -6.40 -14.96 -8.95
CA PRO A 140 -5.85 -13.90 -8.10
C PRO A 140 -4.43 -14.18 -7.62
N HIS A 141 -3.86 -15.38 -7.83
CA HIS A 141 -2.56 -15.80 -7.30
C HIS A 141 -1.38 -15.33 -8.17
N TYR A 142 -1.54 -14.26 -8.89
CA TYR A 142 -0.58 -13.70 -9.84
C TYR A 142 0.76 -13.28 -9.19
N TRP A 143 0.77 -13.01 -7.87
CA TRP A 143 2.00 -12.64 -7.14
C TRP A 143 3.01 -13.81 -7.04
N LEU A 144 2.60 -15.05 -7.28
CA LEU A 144 3.48 -16.22 -7.29
C LEU A 144 4.40 -16.27 -8.52
N GLU A 145 4.12 -15.46 -9.55
CA GLU A 145 4.98 -15.32 -10.72
C GLU A 145 6.00 -14.20 -10.48
N PRO A 146 7.34 -14.49 -10.44
CA PRO A 146 8.36 -13.51 -10.08
C PRO A 146 8.39 -12.27 -10.98
N GLY A 147 8.07 -12.41 -12.25
CA GLY A 147 7.99 -11.27 -13.18
C GLY A 147 6.91 -10.26 -12.82
N ASN A 148 5.78 -10.74 -12.27
CA ASN A 148 4.72 -9.90 -11.76
C ASN A 148 5.14 -9.11 -10.52
N GLY A 149 6.03 -9.67 -9.68
CA GLY A 149 6.59 -8.95 -8.53
C GLY A 149 7.20 -7.61 -8.91
N ARG A 150 7.91 -7.55 -10.05
CA ARG A 150 8.49 -6.30 -10.59
C ARG A 150 7.41 -5.30 -11.01
N LEU A 151 6.33 -5.78 -11.63
CA LEU A 151 5.21 -4.91 -12.05
C LEU A 151 4.45 -4.36 -10.84
N ILE A 152 4.25 -5.20 -9.83
CA ILE A 152 3.63 -4.78 -8.55
C ILE A 152 4.53 -3.76 -7.85
N ALA A 153 5.85 -3.99 -7.79
CA ALA A 153 6.81 -3.04 -7.21
C ALA A 153 6.77 -1.67 -7.90
N ALA A 154 6.66 -1.64 -9.23
CA ALA A 154 6.49 -0.40 -9.97
C ALA A 154 5.18 0.32 -9.60
N ALA A 155 4.07 -0.39 -9.50
CA ALA A 155 2.78 0.19 -9.08
C ALA A 155 2.82 0.71 -7.63
N VAL A 156 3.50 0.00 -6.73
CA VAL A 156 3.72 0.44 -5.34
C VAL A 156 4.57 1.70 -5.31
N ARG A 157 5.69 1.74 -6.04
CA ARG A 157 6.54 2.94 -6.17
C ARG A 157 5.72 4.15 -6.63
N ASP A 158 4.97 4.00 -7.72
CA ASP A 158 4.18 5.08 -8.29
C ASP A 158 3.14 5.59 -7.29
N LYS A 159 2.49 4.67 -6.54
CA LYS A 159 1.54 5.01 -5.50
C LYS A 159 2.20 5.72 -4.30
N LEU A 160 3.38 5.27 -3.87
CA LEU A 160 4.13 5.94 -2.80
C LEU A 160 4.59 7.33 -3.24
N SER A 161 5.05 7.50 -4.48
CA SER A 161 5.42 8.81 -5.03
C SER A 161 4.21 9.77 -5.11
N GLU A 162 3.01 9.25 -5.39
CA GLU A 162 1.78 10.05 -5.34
C GLU A 162 1.45 10.54 -3.92
N LEU A 163 1.69 9.70 -2.91
CA LEU A 163 1.40 10.00 -1.50
C LEU A 163 2.52 10.81 -0.82
N LEU A 164 3.76 10.72 -1.32
CA LEU A 164 4.96 11.39 -0.83
C LEU A 164 5.63 12.21 -1.94
N PRO A 165 5.00 13.23 -2.49
CA PRO A 165 5.52 13.94 -3.68
C PRO A 165 6.84 14.67 -3.43
N ALA A 166 7.22 14.94 -2.19
CA ALA A 166 8.51 15.55 -1.84
C ALA A 166 9.68 14.56 -1.88
N ASP A 167 9.40 13.25 -1.98
CA ASP A 167 10.40 12.16 -2.01
C ASP A 167 10.42 11.41 -3.36
N ALA A 168 9.62 11.85 -4.33
CA ALA A 168 9.45 11.22 -5.63
C ALA A 168 10.58 11.55 -6.61
#